data_d0aa470b6aa58936419b2a59dea977b8
#
_entry.id   d0aa470b6aa58936419b2a59dea977b8
#
_cell.length_a   1.000
_cell.length_b   1.000
_cell.length_c   1.000
_cell.angle_alpha   90.00
_cell.angle_beta   90.00
_cell.angle_gamma   90.00
#
_symmetry.space_group_name_H-M   'P 1'
#
loop_
_entity.id
_entity.type
_entity.pdbx_description
1 polymer ?
#
loop_
_entity_poly.entity_id
_entity_poly.type
_entity_poly.pdbx_seq_one_letter_code
_entity_poly.pdbx_strand_id
1 'polypeptide(L)'
;MDNALYVGLSRQMTLRRELDIVANNIANMDTTGFKVESLMVETEPMAPAHTFGAPRPVKFVIDRSVGRDFGQGVLRQTGAPFDLGIQGDGFFRVRTADGEQFTRDGRFHMDEAGRLVTEDGAALLDEGGGEIAIDPKLGSVMIAKDGTVSQGSERLGKVGLARFDELSVLEKVGDNRYRNTSNAQAQPATESVIQQGMLEGSN
;
A
#
# COMPACT_ATOMS: atom_id res chain seq x y z
N MET A 1 -2.77 -5.79 44.63
CA MET A 1 -3.66 -6.50 43.69
C MET A 1 -3.88 -5.72 42.38
N ASP A 2 -3.72 -4.39 42.41
CA ASP A 2 -4.02 -3.53 41.24
C ASP A 2 -3.11 -3.74 40.02
N ASN A 3 -1.81 -4.01 40.22
CA ASN A 3 -0.88 -4.20 39.09
C ASN A 3 -1.21 -5.41 38.20
N ALA A 4 -1.68 -6.50 38.79
CA ALA A 4 -2.08 -7.71 38.03
C ALA A 4 -3.31 -7.43 37.15
N LEU A 5 -4.24 -6.60 37.64
CA LEU A 5 -5.41 -6.18 36.89
C LEU A 5 -5.02 -5.31 35.68
N TYR A 6 -4.11 -4.34 35.88
CA TYR A 6 -3.62 -3.46 34.82
C TYR A 6 -2.82 -4.24 33.75
N VAL A 7 -2.01 -5.22 34.15
CA VAL A 7 -1.30 -6.10 33.20
C VAL A 7 -2.29 -6.94 32.42
N GLY A 8 -3.30 -7.48 33.09
CA GLY A 8 -4.38 -8.23 32.44
C GLY A 8 -5.15 -7.37 31.44
N LEU A 9 -5.49 -6.14 31.81
CA LEU A 9 -6.20 -5.20 30.96
C LEU A 9 -5.34 -4.80 29.72
N SER A 10 -4.08 -4.46 29.96
CA SER A 10 -3.14 -4.15 28.87
C SER A 10 -3.04 -5.30 27.85
N ARG A 11 -2.92 -6.54 28.34
CA ARG A 11 -2.89 -7.73 27.48
C ARG A 11 -4.19 -7.93 26.73
N GLN A 12 -5.33 -7.71 27.35
CA GLN A 12 -6.63 -7.81 26.68
C GLN A 12 -6.78 -6.78 25.55
N MET A 13 -6.34 -5.54 25.79
CA MET A 13 -6.38 -4.48 24.77
C MET A 13 -5.48 -4.83 23.57
N THR A 14 -4.27 -5.32 23.81
CA THR A 14 -3.36 -5.76 22.76
C THR A 14 -3.95 -6.91 21.93
N LEU A 15 -4.52 -7.95 22.61
CA LEU A 15 -5.14 -9.08 21.92
C LEU A 15 -6.36 -8.66 21.10
N ARG A 16 -7.17 -7.72 21.61
CA ARG A 16 -8.31 -7.19 20.87
C ARG A 16 -7.85 -6.50 19.58
N ARG A 17 -6.83 -5.66 19.67
CA ARG A 17 -6.27 -4.98 18.50
C ARG A 17 -5.64 -5.95 17.50
N GLU A 18 -4.97 -7.00 17.98
CA GLU A 18 -4.46 -8.08 17.14
C GLU A 18 -5.58 -8.78 16.39
N LEU A 19 -6.71 -9.09 17.07
CA LEU A 19 -7.89 -9.65 16.43
C LEU A 19 -8.51 -8.72 15.39
N ASP A 20 -8.57 -7.41 15.66
CA ASP A 20 -9.09 -6.43 14.70
C ASP A 20 -8.21 -6.39 13.43
N ILE A 21 -6.88 -6.46 13.57
CA ILE A 21 -5.94 -6.52 12.45
C ILE A 21 -6.11 -7.82 11.66
N VAL A 22 -6.19 -8.97 12.35
CA VAL A 22 -6.41 -10.28 11.70
C VAL A 22 -7.75 -10.28 10.94
N ALA A 23 -8.81 -9.75 11.54
CA ALA A 23 -10.11 -9.63 10.87
C ALA A 23 -10.04 -8.73 9.63
N ASN A 24 -9.30 -7.61 9.70
CA ASN A 24 -9.06 -6.74 8.55
C ASN A 24 -8.28 -7.46 7.45
N ASN A 25 -7.23 -8.22 7.79
CA ASN A 25 -6.45 -9.00 6.82
C ASN A 25 -7.33 -10.05 6.13
N ILE A 26 -8.16 -10.78 6.89
CA ILE A 26 -9.09 -11.78 6.34
C ILE A 26 -10.12 -11.12 5.41
N ALA A 27 -10.69 -9.99 5.81
CA ALA A 27 -11.65 -9.26 4.99
C ALA A 27 -11.05 -8.77 3.66
N ASN A 28 -9.73 -8.57 3.60
CA ASN A 28 -9.02 -8.06 2.44
C ASN A 28 -8.14 -9.10 1.73
N MET A 29 -8.26 -10.39 2.05
CA MET A 29 -7.43 -11.44 1.45
C MET A 29 -7.59 -11.56 -0.07
N ASP A 30 -8.74 -11.16 -0.61
CA ASP A 30 -9.02 -11.15 -2.05
C ASP A 30 -8.92 -9.73 -2.66
N THR A 31 -8.56 -8.73 -1.85
CA THR A 31 -8.48 -7.35 -2.32
C THR A 31 -7.17 -7.13 -3.10
N THR A 32 -7.29 -6.59 -4.31
CA THR A 32 -6.16 -6.30 -5.20
C THR A 32 -5.19 -5.31 -4.55
N GLY A 33 -3.89 -5.66 -4.57
CA GLY A 33 -2.82 -4.80 -4.03
C GLY A 33 -2.84 -4.59 -2.53
N PHE A 34 -3.66 -5.34 -1.78
CA PHE A 34 -3.67 -5.26 -0.32
C PHE A 34 -2.35 -5.77 0.27
N LYS A 35 -1.88 -5.09 1.31
CA LYS A 35 -0.68 -5.46 2.05
C LYS A 35 -1.04 -5.83 3.47
N VAL A 36 -0.67 -7.05 3.87
CA VAL A 36 -0.95 -7.62 5.18
C VAL A 36 -0.39 -6.73 6.28
N GLU A 37 -1.20 -6.49 7.29
CA GLU A 37 -0.85 -5.70 8.46
C GLU A 37 -0.57 -6.61 9.65
N SER A 38 0.40 -6.23 10.49
CA SER A 38 0.75 -6.92 11.72
C SER A 38 0.93 -5.94 12.86
N LEU A 39 0.55 -6.35 14.08
CA LEU A 39 0.76 -5.55 15.26
C LEU A 39 2.22 -5.62 15.70
N MET A 40 2.88 -4.46 15.77
CA MET A 40 4.21 -4.35 16.35
C MET A 40 4.08 -4.06 17.84
N VAL A 41 4.39 -5.06 18.65
CA VAL A 41 4.36 -4.95 20.11
C VAL A 41 5.76 -4.81 20.67
N GLU A 42 5.94 -3.92 21.64
CA GLU A 42 7.16 -3.79 22.39
C GLU A 42 6.89 -4.02 23.87
N THR A 43 7.81 -4.70 24.52
CA THR A 43 7.78 -4.86 25.96
C THR A 43 8.52 -3.67 26.57
N GLU A 44 7.82 -2.86 27.38
CA GLU A 44 8.48 -1.74 28.07
C GLU A 44 9.59 -2.27 28.99
N PRO A 45 10.82 -1.73 28.87
CA PRO A 45 11.89 -2.07 29.79
C PRO A 45 11.51 -1.58 31.20
N MET A 46 11.62 -2.49 32.16
CA MET A 46 11.13 -2.37 33.53
C MET A 46 11.62 -1.12 34.24
N ALA A 47 10.68 -0.33 34.80
CA ALA A 47 10.97 0.46 35.96
C ALA A 47 10.87 -0.44 37.21
N PRO A 48 11.88 -0.51 38.09
CA PRO A 48 11.79 -1.32 39.29
C PRO A 48 10.71 -0.74 40.20
N ALA A 49 9.62 -1.51 40.37
CA ALA A 49 8.62 -1.17 41.39
C ALA A 49 9.21 -1.50 42.77
N HIS A 50 9.45 -0.49 43.58
CA HIS A 50 9.86 -0.68 44.96
C HIS A 50 8.65 -1.07 45.80
N THR A 51 8.50 -2.36 46.12
CA THR A 51 7.56 -2.85 47.13
C THR A 51 8.29 -3.62 48.19
N PHE A 52 7.82 -3.48 49.45
CA PHE A 52 8.31 -4.25 50.60
C PHE A 52 8.08 -5.76 50.33
N GLY A 53 9.17 -6.49 50.09
CA GLY A 53 9.14 -7.94 49.82
C GLY A 53 9.39 -8.30 48.36
N ALA A 54 10.64 -8.31 47.91
CA ALA A 54 11.18 -8.73 46.63
C ALA A 54 10.31 -8.41 45.40
N PRO A 55 10.65 -7.39 44.62
CA PRO A 55 9.84 -6.97 43.46
C PRO A 55 9.86 -8.04 42.37
N ARG A 56 8.69 -8.54 41.99
CA ARG A 56 8.56 -9.25 40.74
C ARG A 56 8.39 -8.21 39.62
N PRO A 57 9.27 -8.20 38.62
CA PRO A 57 9.18 -7.26 37.53
C PRO A 57 7.87 -7.44 36.77
N VAL A 58 7.11 -6.36 36.67
CA VAL A 58 5.89 -6.30 35.86
C VAL A 58 6.27 -5.80 34.48
N LYS A 59 5.97 -6.58 33.44
CA LYS A 59 6.19 -6.21 32.05
C LYS A 59 4.88 -5.77 31.43
N PHE A 60 4.81 -4.53 30.99
CA PHE A 60 3.71 -4.04 30.19
C PHE A 60 4.02 -4.27 28.71
N VAL A 61 3.01 -4.67 27.96
CA VAL A 61 3.09 -4.75 26.50
C VAL A 61 2.50 -3.46 25.97
N ILE A 62 3.30 -2.69 25.25
CA ILE A 62 2.87 -1.46 24.60
C ILE A 62 2.72 -1.74 23.10
N ASP A 63 1.57 -1.36 22.58
CA ASP A 63 1.31 -1.29 21.17
C ASP A 63 2.01 -0.04 20.60
N ARG A 64 3.01 -0.25 19.74
CA ARG A 64 3.77 0.85 19.12
C ARG A 64 3.22 1.29 17.79
N SER A 65 2.88 0.34 16.92
CA SER A 65 2.44 0.65 15.56
C SER A 65 1.91 -0.59 14.85
N VAL A 66 1.30 -0.36 13.70
CA VAL A 66 0.96 -1.41 12.75
C VAL A 66 2.07 -1.49 11.70
N GLY A 67 2.77 -2.61 11.65
CA GLY A 67 3.70 -2.93 10.57
C GLY A 67 2.93 -3.43 9.35
N ARG A 68 3.45 -3.14 8.14
CA ARG A 68 2.89 -3.63 6.88
C ARG A 68 3.95 -4.44 6.16
N ASP A 69 3.53 -5.58 5.62
CA ASP A 69 4.39 -6.37 4.74
C ASP A 69 4.15 -5.90 3.30
N PHE A 70 5.12 -5.21 2.74
CA PHE A 70 5.07 -4.74 1.35
C PHE A 70 5.61 -5.78 0.35
N GLY A 71 5.84 -7.02 0.79
CA GLY A 71 6.19 -8.13 -0.09
C GLY A 71 5.21 -8.27 -1.26
N GLN A 72 5.69 -8.75 -2.39
CA GLN A 72 4.86 -8.89 -3.59
C GLN A 72 3.84 -10.01 -3.45
N GLY A 73 2.58 -9.69 -3.74
CA GLY A 73 1.50 -10.66 -3.86
C GLY A 73 1.55 -11.44 -5.18
N VAL A 74 0.71 -12.45 -5.30
CA VAL A 74 0.63 -13.27 -6.53
C VAL A 74 0.00 -12.46 -7.66
N LEU A 75 0.66 -12.41 -8.82
CA LEU A 75 0.11 -11.80 -10.03
C LEU A 75 -0.92 -12.76 -10.67
N ARG A 76 -2.13 -12.26 -10.88
CA ARG A 76 -3.25 -12.99 -11.52
C ARG A 76 -3.58 -12.38 -12.87
N GLN A 77 -3.72 -13.20 -13.88
CA GLN A 77 -4.10 -12.73 -15.22
C GLN A 77 -5.60 -12.45 -15.28
N THR A 78 -5.96 -11.25 -15.74
CA THR A 78 -7.36 -10.81 -15.94
C THR A 78 -7.68 -10.63 -17.41
N GLY A 79 -6.70 -10.24 -18.21
CA GLY A 79 -6.87 -9.94 -19.63
C GLY A 79 -7.51 -8.58 -19.93
N ALA A 80 -7.89 -7.80 -18.90
CA ALA A 80 -8.41 -6.45 -19.10
C ALA A 80 -7.27 -5.48 -19.47
N PRO A 81 -7.47 -4.61 -20.48
CA PRO A 81 -6.39 -3.79 -21.06
C PRO A 81 -5.82 -2.74 -20.08
N PHE A 82 -6.58 -2.34 -19.06
CA PHE A 82 -6.19 -1.35 -18.08
C PHE A 82 -5.90 -1.93 -16.68
N ASP A 83 -5.95 -3.26 -16.56
CA ASP A 83 -5.46 -3.94 -15.36
C ASP A 83 -3.93 -4.04 -15.46
N LEU A 84 -3.25 -3.50 -14.48
CA LEU A 84 -1.80 -3.39 -14.45
C LEU A 84 -1.23 -4.03 -13.19
N GLY A 85 -0.35 -5.00 -13.34
CA GLY A 85 0.40 -5.57 -12.20
C GLY A 85 1.84 -5.07 -12.21
N ILE A 86 2.38 -4.73 -11.04
CA ILE A 86 3.81 -4.42 -10.90
C ILE A 86 4.53 -5.72 -10.51
N GLN A 87 5.56 -6.08 -11.24
CA GLN A 87 6.50 -7.12 -10.86
C GLN A 87 7.79 -6.47 -10.35
N GLY A 88 8.09 -6.66 -9.09
CA GLY A 88 9.18 -5.97 -8.38
C GLY A 88 8.70 -4.90 -7.42
N ASP A 89 9.62 -4.09 -6.91
CA ASP A 89 9.35 -3.07 -5.92
C ASP A 89 8.75 -1.81 -6.55
N GLY A 90 7.93 -1.06 -5.80
CA GLY A 90 7.39 0.22 -6.25
C GLY A 90 5.87 0.29 -6.15
N PHE A 91 5.33 1.43 -6.52
CA PHE A 91 3.91 1.75 -6.44
C PHE A 91 3.51 2.57 -7.65
N PHE A 92 2.27 2.43 -8.10
CA PHE A 92 1.66 3.37 -9.03
C PHE A 92 1.51 4.72 -8.33
N ARG A 93 1.75 5.78 -9.08
CA ARG A 93 1.54 7.16 -8.63
C ARG A 93 0.16 7.60 -9.08
N VAL A 94 -0.67 8.05 -8.16
CA VAL A 94 -2.02 8.51 -8.46
C VAL A 94 -2.25 9.91 -7.87
N ARG A 95 -3.03 10.73 -8.56
CA ARG A 95 -3.42 12.06 -8.09
C ARG A 95 -4.82 12.04 -7.56
N THR A 96 -4.96 12.45 -6.31
CA THR A 96 -6.25 12.66 -5.65
C THR A 96 -6.46 14.14 -5.36
N ALA A 97 -7.63 14.49 -4.82
CA ALA A 97 -7.90 15.84 -4.34
C ALA A 97 -6.94 16.28 -3.21
N ASP A 98 -6.45 15.31 -2.42
CA ASP A 98 -5.51 15.54 -1.31
C ASP A 98 -4.02 15.52 -1.74
N GLY A 99 -3.76 15.41 -3.03
CA GLY A 99 -2.42 15.37 -3.60
C GLY A 99 -2.01 14.01 -4.17
N GLU A 100 -0.71 13.81 -4.30
CA GLU A 100 -0.15 12.57 -4.83
C GLU A 100 -0.18 11.46 -3.78
N GLN A 101 -0.66 10.29 -4.20
CA GLN A 101 -0.72 9.07 -3.40
C GLN A 101 -0.15 7.90 -4.18
N PHE A 102 0.10 6.80 -3.48
CA PHE A 102 0.78 5.62 -3.99
C PHE A 102 -0.08 4.38 -3.76
N THR A 103 -0.15 3.49 -4.75
CA THR A 103 -0.97 2.27 -4.64
C THR A 103 -0.33 1.08 -5.35
N ARG A 104 -0.66 -0.12 -4.88
CA ARG A 104 -0.42 -1.38 -5.59
C ARG A 104 -1.67 -1.91 -6.30
N ASP A 105 -2.82 -1.27 -6.08
CA ASP A 105 -4.03 -1.60 -6.82
C ASP A 105 -3.88 -1.11 -8.27
N GLY A 106 -3.88 -2.04 -9.19
CA GLY A 106 -3.70 -1.78 -10.62
C GLY A 106 -5.00 -1.81 -11.42
N ARG A 107 -6.16 -1.76 -10.78
CA ARG A 107 -7.46 -1.68 -11.45
C ARG A 107 -7.71 -0.25 -11.91
N PHE A 108 -7.40 0.00 -13.17
CA PHE A 108 -7.67 1.29 -13.77
C PHE A 108 -8.78 1.18 -14.81
N HIS A 109 -9.44 2.28 -15.06
CA HIS A 109 -10.37 2.44 -16.16
C HIS A 109 -10.21 3.82 -16.81
N MET A 110 -10.76 3.97 -17.99
CA MET A 110 -10.73 5.25 -18.69
C MET A 110 -11.98 6.06 -18.31
N ASP A 111 -11.79 7.29 -17.87
CA ASP A 111 -12.89 8.22 -17.57
C ASP A 111 -13.45 8.87 -18.86
N GLU A 112 -14.48 9.72 -18.70
CA GLU A 112 -15.10 10.44 -19.84
C GLU A 112 -14.14 11.41 -20.54
N ALA A 113 -13.10 11.87 -19.84
CA ALA A 113 -12.06 12.75 -20.38
C ALA A 113 -10.92 11.98 -21.06
N GLY A 114 -10.96 10.64 -21.06
CA GLY A 114 -9.92 9.79 -21.62
C GLY A 114 -8.74 9.55 -20.69
N ARG A 115 -8.83 9.88 -19.40
CA ARG A 115 -7.75 9.66 -18.44
C ARG A 115 -7.84 8.28 -17.82
N LEU A 116 -6.70 7.67 -17.51
CA LEU A 116 -6.66 6.47 -16.69
C LEU A 116 -6.86 6.84 -15.23
N VAL A 117 -7.90 6.30 -14.60
CA VAL A 117 -8.26 6.56 -13.21
C VAL A 117 -8.52 5.27 -12.47
N THR A 118 -8.37 5.29 -11.15
CA THR A 118 -8.77 4.24 -10.22
C THR A 118 -10.29 4.21 -10.07
N GLU A 119 -10.87 3.16 -9.46
CA GLU A 119 -12.32 3.03 -9.26
C GLU A 119 -12.95 4.24 -8.53
N ASP A 120 -12.21 4.90 -7.67
CA ASP A 120 -12.61 6.10 -6.93
C ASP A 120 -12.24 7.42 -7.63
N GLY A 121 -11.71 7.36 -8.86
CA GLY A 121 -11.46 8.52 -9.71
C GLY A 121 -10.09 9.19 -9.54
N ALA A 122 -9.14 8.58 -8.83
CA ALA A 122 -7.78 9.10 -8.74
C ALA A 122 -7.03 8.87 -10.06
N ALA A 123 -6.46 9.94 -10.64
CA ALA A 123 -5.79 9.85 -11.94
C ALA A 123 -4.42 9.19 -11.84
N LEU A 124 -4.14 8.20 -12.70
CA LEU A 124 -2.83 7.57 -12.85
C LEU A 124 -1.85 8.59 -13.44
N LEU A 125 -0.68 8.73 -12.82
CA LEU A 125 0.34 9.67 -13.24
C LEU A 125 1.43 9.00 -14.07
N ASP A 126 2.00 9.78 -14.98
CA ASP A 126 3.21 9.44 -15.70
C ASP A 126 4.49 9.68 -14.84
N GLU A 127 5.66 9.36 -15.38
CA GLU A 127 6.94 9.62 -14.71
C GLU A 127 7.16 11.10 -14.38
N GLY A 128 6.64 12.02 -15.23
CA GLY A 128 6.74 13.47 -15.05
C GLY A 128 5.71 14.06 -14.09
N GLY A 129 4.78 13.24 -13.59
CA GLY A 129 3.65 13.67 -12.74
C GLY A 129 2.49 14.25 -13.54
N GLY A 130 2.46 14.08 -14.87
CA GLY A 130 1.32 14.38 -15.73
C GLY A 130 0.27 13.26 -15.68
N GLU A 131 -0.94 13.55 -16.14
CA GLU A 131 -2.00 12.57 -16.31
C GLU A 131 -1.88 11.90 -17.69
N ILE A 132 -2.11 10.58 -17.76
CA ILE A 132 -2.04 9.85 -19.02
C ILE A 132 -3.39 9.96 -19.72
N ALA A 133 -3.42 10.63 -20.85
CA ALA A 133 -4.62 10.81 -21.65
C ALA A 133 -4.64 9.84 -22.83
N ILE A 134 -5.77 9.18 -23.04
CA ILE A 134 -6.04 8.19 -24.09
C ILE A 134 -7.18 8.73 -24.94
N ASP A 135 -7.05 8.66 -26.26
CA ASP A 135 -8.18 8.98 -27.14
C ASP A 135 -9.02 7.73 -27.40
N PRO A 136 -10.29 7.68 -26.92
CA PRO A 136 -11.16 6.53 -27.12
C PRO A 136 -11.43 6.18 -28.57
N LYS A 137 -11.12 7.08 -29.52
CA LYS A 137 -11.34 6.89 -30.95
C LYS A 137 -10.18 6.21 -31.68
N LEU A 138 -8.97 6.19 -31.08
CA LEU A 138 -7.75 5.71 -31.75
C LEU A 138 -7.47 4.20 -31.57
N GLY A 139 -8.40 3.43 -31.00
CA GLY A 139 -8.27 1.98 -30.87
C GLY A 139 -7.60 1.50 -29.58
N SER A 140 -6.99 0.31 -29.63
CA SER A 140 -6.47 -0.35 -28.41
C SER A 140 -5.20 0.33 -27.87
N VAL A 141 -5.11 0.38 -26.55
CA VAL A 141 -3.94 0.86 -25.82
C VAL A 141 -3.04 -0.30 -25.46
N MET A 142 -1.75 -0.15 -25.70
CA MET A 142 -0.73 -1.10 -25.30
C MET A 142 0.16 -0.46 -24.25
N ILE A 143 0.40 -1.19 -23.16
CA ILE A 143 1.30 -0.79 -22.10
C ILE A 143 2.45 -1.79 -22.07
N ALA A 144 3.64 -1.30 -22.42
CA ALA A 144 4.84 -2.12 -22.47
C ALA A 144 5.37 -2.42 -21.07
N LYS A 145 6.26 -3.40 -20.96
CA LYS A 145 6.83 -3.85 -19.69
C LYS A 145 7.62 -2.75 -18.95
N ASP A 146 8.16 -1.79 -19.67
CA ASP A 146 8.86 -0.62 -19.13
C ASP A 146 7.92 0.50 -18.67
N GLY A 147 6.60 0.30 -18.82
CA GLY A 147 5.56 1.28 -18.50
C GLY A 147 5.19 2.22 -19.65
N THR A 148 5.82 2.12 -20.82
CA THR A 148 5.48 2.97 -21.97
C THR A 148 4.06 2.68 -22.42
N VAL A 149 3.23 3.72 -22.44
CA VAL A 149 1.84 3.69 -22.92
C VAL A 149 1.81 4.17 -24.37
N SER A 150 1.26 3.35 -25.25
CA SER A 150 1.14 3.65 -26.67
C SER A 150 -0.24 3.32 -27.19
N GLN A 151 -0.69 4.08 -28.18
CA GLN A 151 -1.95 3.86 -28.87
C GLN A 151 -1.71 3.93 -30.39
N GLY A 152 -1.85 2.79 -31.03
CA GLY A 152 -1.42 2.65 -32.43
C GLY A 152 0.09 2.87 -32.57
N SER A 153 0.49 3.89 -33.33
CA SER A 153 1.90 4.29 -33.52
C SER A 153 2.33 5.46 -32.62
N GLU A 154 1.42 6.01 -31.82
CA GLU A 154 1.67 7.17 -30.97
C GLU A 154 2.04 6.73 -29.56
N ARG A 155 3.09 7.36 -28.99
CA ARG A 155 3.46 7.20 -27.59
C ARG A 155 2.78 8.29 -26.78
N LEU A 156 1.92 7.89 -25.83
CA LEU A 156 1.15 8.81 -25.00
C LEU A 156 1.90 9.24 -23.73
N GLY A 157 2.77 8.37 -23.21
CA GLY A 157 3.50 8.65 -21.99
C GLY A 157 4.17 7.39 -21.43
N LYS A 158 4.55 7.43 -20.16
CA LYS A 158 5.09 6.29 -19.44
C LYS A 158 4.54 6.28 -18.02
N VAL A 159 3.92 5.17 -17.61
CA VAL A 159 3.36 5.02 -16.26
C VAL A 159 4.42 5.33 -15.20
N GLY A 160 4.09 6.21 -14.27
CA GLY A 160 4.96 6.59 -13.18
C GLY A 160 4.96 5.54 -12.08
N LEU A 161 6.11 4.91 -11.87
CA LEU A 161 6.34 4.02 -10.72
C LEU A 161 7.29 4.70 -9.74
N ALA A 162 6.90 4.69 -8.46
CA ALA A 162 7.68 5.24 -7.37
C ALA A 162 8.15 4.14 -6.42
N ARG A 163 9.42 4.20 -6.01
CA ARG A 163 10.02 3.37 -4.98
C ARG A 163 10.47 4.23 -3.80
N PHE A 164 10.42 3.67 -2.61
CA PHE A 164 10.91 4.29 -1.37
C PHE A 164 11.95 3.38 -0.73
N ASP A 165 13.06 3.94 -0.28
CA ASP A 165 14.10 3.18 0.44
C ASP A 165 13.59 2.76 1.83
N GLU A 166 12.76 3.61 2.46
CA GLU A 166 12.10 3.31 3.73
C GLU A 166 10.58 3.31 3.55
N LEU A 167 9.98 2.12 3.62
CA LEU A 167 8.52 1.96 3.46
C LEU A 167 7.72 2.41 4.70
N SER A 168 8.39 2.63 5.83
CA SER A 168 7.79 3.17 7.06
C SER A 168 7.26 4.59 6.92
N VAL A 169 7.71 5.33 5.90
CA VAL A 169 7.24 6.68 5.58
C VAL A 169 5.85 6.69 4.91
N LEU A 170 5.36 5.53 4.51
CA LEU A 170 4.09 5.37 3.84
C LEU A 170 2.96 5.12 4.85
N GLU A 171 2.09 6.10 5.00
CA GLU A 171 0.87 6.01 5.81
C GLU A 171 -0.31 5.58 4.94
N LYS A 172 -1.08 4.59 5.39
CA LYS A 172 -2.30 4.15 4.71
C LYS A 172 -3.40 5.20 4.89
N VAL A 173 -4.00 5.64 3.78
CA VAL A 173 -5.02 6.69 3.76
C VAL A 173 -6.40 6.19 3.31
N GLY A 174 -6.59 4.89 3.15
CA GLY A 174 -7.79 4.25 2.64
C GLY A 174 -7.64 3.75 1.20
N ASP A 175 -8.61 2.97 0.71
CA ASP A 175 -8.70 2.47 -0.68
C ASP A 175 -7.39 1.88 -1.24
N ASN A 176 -6.65 1.13 -0.40
CA ASN A 176 -5.31 0.57 -0.69
C ASN A 176 -4.30 1.59 -1.18
N ARG A 177 -4.43 2.83 -0.73
CA ARG A 177 -3.51 3.91 -1.06
C ARG A 177 -2.68 4.30 0.15
N TYR A 178 -1.50 4.83 -0.17
CA TYR A 178 -0.51 5.30 0.79
C TYR A 178 -0.12 6.74 0.48
N ARG A 179 0.09 7.51 1.53
CA ARG A 179 0.63 8.86 1.46
C ARG A 179 2.03 8.87 2.06
N ASN A 180 2.95 9.56 1.40
CA ASN A 180 4.25 9.87 1.97
C ASN A 180 4.09 10.97 3.02
N THR A 181 4.34 10.67 4.28
CA THR A 181 4.21 11.62 5.40
C THR A 181 5.53 12.28 5.77
N SER A 182 6.59 11.91 5.10
CA SER A 182 7.93 12.46 5.31
C SER A 182 8.39 13.26 4.08
N ASN A 183 9.53 13.95 4.21
CA ASN A 183 10.20 14.55 3.07
C ASN A 183 11.05 13.56 2.26
N ALA A 184 10.84 12.25 2.43
CA ALA A 184 11.54 11.23 1.66
C ALA A 184 11.21 11.38 0.18
N GLN A 185 12.24 11.43 -0.67
CA GLN A 185 12.01 11.50 -2.10
C GLN A 185 11.56 10.15 -2.64
N ALA A 186 10.43 10.15 -3.36
CA ALA A 186 10.05 9.04 -4.19
C ALA A 186 11.08 8.88 -5.32
N GLN A 187 11.71 7.73 -5.43
CA GLN A 187 12.65 7.41 -6.49
C GLN A 187 11.92 6.68 -7.62
N PRO A 188 12.32 6.85 -8.89
CA PRO A 188 11.79 6.04 -9.98
C PRO A 188 12.10 4.55 -9.76
N ALA A 189 11.10 3.68 -9.89
CA ALA A 189 11.28 2.24 -9.78
C ALA A 189 11.72 1.63 -11.13
N THR A 190 12.96 1.88 -11.54
CA THR A 190 13.49 1.53 -12.87
C THR A 190 13.70 0.03 -13.10
N GLU A 191 13.82 -0.76 -12.02
CA GLU A 191 14.01 -2.21 -12.08
C GLU A 191 12.69 -2.99 -12.11
N SER A 192 11.58 -2.29 -11.87
CA SER A 192 10.25 -2.91 -11.82
C SER A 192 9.64 -2.98 -13.20
N VAL A 193 8.83 -4.02 -13.42
CA VAL A 193 8.20 -4.33 -14.69
C VAL A 193 6.70 -4.23 -14.55
N ILE A 194 6.03 -3.57 -15.49
CA ILE A 194 4.57 -3.53 -15.56
C ILE A 194 4.07 -4.68 -16.43
N GLN A 195 3.07 -5.40 -15.93
CA GLN A 195 2.38 -6.46 -16.65
C GLN A 195 0.96 -6.01 -16.96
N GLN A 196 0.67 -5.72 -18.24
CA GLN A 196 -0.67 -5.40 -18.70
C GLN A 196 -1.57 -6.64 -18.68
N GLY A 197 -2.83 -6.49 -18.28
CA GLY A 197 -3.80 -7.58 -18.16
C GLY A 197 -3.54 -8.49 -16.96
N MET A 198 -2.83 -7.98 -15.96
CA MET A 198 -2.58 -8.65 -14.68
C MET A 198 -2.89 -7.75 -13.50
N LEU A 199 -3.26 -8.36 -12.38
CA LEU A 199 -3.45 -7.69 -11.10
C LEU A 199 -2.65 -8.39 -10.01
N GLU A 200 -2.13 -7.61 -9.08
CA GLU A 200 -1.49 -8.14 -7.88
C GLU A 200 -2.55 -8.46 -6.82
N GLY A 201 -2.60 -9.72 -6.36
CA GLY A 201 -3.44 -10.11 -5.23
C GLY A 201 -2.88 -9.62 -3.90
N SER A 202 -3.61 -9.88 -2.81
CA SER A 202 -3.07 -9.72 -1.45
C SER A 202 -1.85 -10.63 -1.26
N ASN A 203 -0.87 -10.19 -0.50
CA ASN A 203 0.31 -11.00 -0.13
C ASN A 203 0.05 -11.88 1.08
#